data_ef28dab66267b42cc48ed598507b8039
#
_entry.id   ef28dab66267b42cc48ed598507b8039
#
_cell.length_a   1.000
_cell.length_b   1.000
_cell.length_c   1.000
_cell.angle_alpha   90.00
_cell.angle_beta   90.00
_cell.angle_gamma   90.00
#
_symmetry.space_group_name_H-M   'P 1'
#
loop_
_entity.id
_entity.type
_entity.pdbx_description
1 polymer ?
#
loop_
_entity_poly.entity_id
_entity_poly.type
_entity_poly.pdbx_seq_one_letter_code
_entity_poly.pdbx_strand_id
1 'polypeptide(L)'
;MVRDFLAKDVLELTIDGNKIRGFRSPDARSIWIRDHSDMMRGGKYFEPDLKSVVDHFALTQAENGRVFDYFTTFPEKLPSERENWTKYVRVPVEADVEFRFVKAAFLAWQATGGDEWIFNLLPKLEKALYYIMNHPWYWDQKLGLVKRAYTIDTWDFAYTAGKHDWLHFQIDD
;
A
#
# COMPACT_ATOMS: atom_id res chain seq x y z
N MET A 1 1.70 2.91 26.36
CA MET A 1 2.69 3.65 25.55
C MET A 1 2.67 3.28 24.06
N VAL A 2 3.01 2.05 23.62
CA VAL A 2 2.96 1.69 22.17
C VAL A 2 1.52 1.73 21.62
N ARG A 3 0.56 1.16 22.34
CA ARG A 3 -0.87 1.20 21.99
C ARG A 3 -1.37 2.64 21.79
N ASP A 4 -1.07 3.51 22.74
CA ASP A 4 -1.57 4.90 22.71
C ASP A 4 -0.91 5.70 21.59
N PHE A 5 0.32 5.34 21.22
CA PHE A 5 1.01 5.90 20.07
C PHE A 5 0.32 5.46 18.77
N LEU A 6 0.19 4.17 18.54
CA LEU A 6 -0.42 3.64 17.33
C LEU A 6 -1.90 4.03 17.18
N ALA A 7 -2.63 4.16 18.28
CA ALA A 7 -4.04 4.55 18.24
C ALA A 7 -4.25 5.99 17.70
N LYS A 8 -3.25 6.87 17.84
CA LYS A 8 -3.30 8.23 17.27
C LYS A 8 -3.09 8.25 15.76
N ASP A 9 -2.46 7.21 15.23
CA ASP A 9 -2.17 7.08 13.81
C ASP A 9 -3.23 6.27 13.06
N VAL A 10 -4.36 5.98 13.71
CA VAL A 10 -5.53 5.42 13.04
C VAL A 10 -6.29 6.54 12.33
N LEU A 11 -6.45 6.41 11.03
CA LEU A 11 -7.21 7.32 10.18
C LEU A 11 -8.49 6.62 9.73
N GLU A 12 -9.61 7.32 9.85
CA GLU A 12 -10.89 6.90 9.28
C GLU A 12 -11.21 7.78 8.07
N LEU A 13 -11.46 7.14 6.94
CA LEU A 13 -11.82 7.78 5.68
C LEU A 13 -13.16 7.26 5.20
N THR A 14 -13.90 8.10 4.48
CA THR A 14 -15.08 7.65 3.74
C THR A 14 -14.81 7.84 2.25
N ILE A 15 -14.75 6.73 1.52
CA ILE A 15 -14.48 6.72 0.09
C ILE A 15 -15.64 5.98 -0.61
N ASP A 16 -16.32 6.67 -1.51
CA ASP A 16 -17.46 6.14 -2.27
C ASP A 16 -18.53 5.48 -1.37
N GLY A 17 -18.77 6.11 -0.21
CA GLY A 17 -19.72 5.64 0.80
C GLY A 17 -19.20 4.54 1.74
N ASN A 18 -18.03 3.98 1.48
CA ASN A 18 -17.41 2.96 2.33
C ASN A 18 -16.55 3.63 3.41
N LYS A 19 -16.77 3.23 4.64
CA LYS A 19 -15.88 3.59 5.75
C LYS A 19 -14.66 2.70 5.74
N ILE A 20 -13.49 3.32 5.78
CA ILE A 20 -12.19 2.65 5.74
C ILE A 20 -11.39 3.15 6.93
N ARG A 21 -10.89 2.23 7.70
CA ARG A 21 -10.15 2.54 8.91
C ARG A 21 -8.79 1.85 8.90
N GLY A 22 -7.71 2.62 9.03
CA GLY A 22 -6.37 2.05 8.92
C GLY A 22 -5.30 2.92 9.54
N PHE A 23 -4.11 2.35 9.66
CA PHE A 23 -2.94 3.04 10.16
C PHE A 23 -2.30 3.91 9.08
N ARG A 24 -1.82 5.06 9.48
CA ARG A 24 -1.10 6.04 8.65
C ARG A 24 0.21 6.43 9.32
N SER A 25 1.15 6.96 8.56
CA SER A 25 2.28 7.70 9.14
C SER A 25 1.76 8.91 9.93
N PRO A 26 2.45 9.33 10.98
CA PRO A 26 2.09 10.55 11.69
C PRO A 26 1.86 11.72 10.72
N ASP A 27 0.75 12.43 10.93
CA ASP A 27 0.33 13.59 10.14
C ASP A 27 0.01 13.35 8.65
N ALA A 28 0.19 12.13 8.13
CA ALA A 28 -0.22 11.80 6.77
C ALA A 28 -1.75 11.81 6.64
N ARG A 29 -2.25 12.31 5.51
CA ARG A 29 -3.68 12.27 5.17
C ARG A 29 -4.04 11.13 4.22
N SER A 30 -3.11 10.23 4.04
CA SER A 30 -3.21 9.06 3.17
C SER A 30 -2.95 7.80 3.98
N ILE A 31 -3.57 6.70 3.57
CA ILE A 31 -3.24 5.38 4.10
C ILE A 31 -2.35 4.69 3.07
N TRP A 32 -1.07 4.55 3.44
CA TRP A 32 -0.08 3.81 2.68
C TRP A 32 -0.10 2.35 3.09
N ILE A 33 -0.08 1.44 2.11
CA ILE A 33 -0.09 0.00 2.40
C ILE A 33 1.13 -0.44 3.21
N ARG A 34 2.28 0.21 3.01
CA ARG A 34 3.51 -0.07 3.74
C ARG A 34 3.35 0.27 5.22
N ASP A 35 3.02 1.54 5.51
CA ASP A 35 2.81 2.00 6.89
C ASP A 35 1.73 1.19 7.59
N HIS A 36 0.59 1.00 6.93
CA HIS A 36 -0.50 0.20 7.47
C HIS A 36 -0.03 -1.21 7.82
N SER A 37 0.62 -1.92 6.89
CA SER A 37 1.07 -3.31 7.11
C SER A 37 2.12 -3.44 8.20
N ASP A 38 2.96 -2.43 8.39
CA ASP A 38 3.98 -2.44 9.44
C ASP A 38 3.38 -2.13 10.82
N MET A 39 2.48 -1.15 10.89
CA MET A 39 1.79 -0.79 12.14
C MET A 39 0.80 -1.86 12.61
N MET A 40 0.21 -2.63 11.69
CA MET A 40 -0.65 -3.77 12.02
C MET A 40 0.02 -4.81 12.91
N ARG A 41 1.35 -4.93 12.88
CA ARG A 41 2.09 -5.85 13.76
C ARG A 41 1.82 -5.60 15.24
N GLY A 42 1.67 -4.32 15.61
CA GLY A 42 1.28 -3.94 16.97
C GLY A 42 -0.21 -3.64 17.09
N GLY A 43 -0.79 -3.04 16.07
CA GLY A 43 -2.19 -2.60 16.03
C GLY A 43 -3.20 -3.74 16.14
N LYS A 44 -2.86 -4.92 15.63
CA LYS A 44 -3.75 -6.11 15.64
C LYS A 44 -4.20 -6.56 17.03
N TYR A 45 -3.58 -6.07 18.09
CA TYR A 45 -3.96 -6.41 19.47
C TYR A 45 -5.03 -5.49 20.06
N PHE A 46 -5.38 -4.41 19.39
CA PHE A 46 -6.34 -3.43 19.93
C PHE A 46 -7.24 -2.76 18.88
N GLU A 47 -6.85 -2.76 17.60
CA GLU A 47 -7.66 -2.16 16.53
C GLU A 47 -8.70 -3.18 16.06
N PRO A 48 -10.00 -2.85 16.16
CA PRO A 48 -11.05 -3.78 15.80
C PRO A 48 -11.25 -3.95 14.31
N ASP A 49 -10.92 -2.92 13.51
CA ASP A 49 -11.07 -2.96 12.06
C ASP A 49 -9.70 -3.06 11.37
N LEU A 50 -9.33 -4.28 11.05
CA LEU A 50 -8.11 -4.58 10.30
C LEU A 50 -8.38 -4.98 8.85
N LYS A 51 -9.67 -5.11 8.47
CA LYS A 51 -10.06 -5.63 7.16
C LYS A 51 -10.40 -4.54 6.15
N SER A 52 -11.06 -3.47 6.57
CA SER A 52 -11.62 -2.47 5.65
C SER A 52 -10.57 -1.83 4.72
N VAL A 53 -9.35 -1.58 5.20
CA VAL A 53 -8.25 -1.09 4.37
C VAL A 53 -7.81 -2.16 3.36
N VAL A 54 -7.66 -3.40 3.80
CA VAL A 54 -7.26 -4.51 2.92
C VAL A 54 -8.30 -4.73 1.83
N ASP A 55 -9.57 -4.74 2.21
CA ASP A 55 -10.69 -4.87 1.28
C ASP A 55 -10.72 -3.74 0.28
N HIS A 56 -10.39 -2.52 0.71
CA HIS A 56 -10.34 -1.37 -0.18
C HIS A 56 -9.18 -1.46 -1.19
N PHE A 57 -8.00 -1.89 -0.78
CA PHE A 57 -6.90 -2.18 -1.70
C PHE A 57 -7.26 -3.30 -2.68
N ALA A 58 -7.94 -4.34 -2.22
CA ALA A 58 -8.43 -5.42 -3.08
C ALA A 58 -9.49 -4.93 -4.09
N LEU A 59 -10.41 -4.07 -3.66
CA LEU A 59 -11.45 -3.50 -4.51
C LEU A 59 -10.86 -2.65 -5.64
N THR A 60 -9.81 -1.90 -5.32
CA THR A 60 -9.17 -0.95 -6.25
C THR A 60 -8.02 -1.54 -7.03
N GLN A 61 -7.69 -2.82 -6.83
CA GLN A 61 -6.64 -3.51 -7.56
C GLN A 61 -6.90 -3.47 -9.07
N ALA A 62 -5.87 -3.12 -9.84
CA ALA A 62 -5.93 -3.10 -11.30
C ALA A 62 -6.16 -4.50 -11.91
N GLU A 63 -6.61 -4.54 -13.16
CA GLU A 63 -6.87 -5.81 -13.85
C GLU A 63 -5.64 -6.69 -13.99
N ASN A 64 -4.46 -6.11 -14.17
CA ASN A 64 -3.20 -6.84 -14.24
C ASN A 64 -2.69 -7.36 -12.89
N GLY A 65 -3.31 -6.97 -11.78
CA GLY A 65 -2.93 -7.37 -10.42
C GLY A 65 -2.17 -6.33 -9.63
N ARG A 66 -1.79 -5.21 -10.26
CA ARG A 66 -1.11 -4.10 -9.60
C ARG A 66 -1.96 -3.55 -8.45
N VAL A 67 -1.31 -3.27 -7.32
CA VAL A 67 -1.92 -2.65 -6.15
C VAL A 67 -1.42 -1.21 -6.04
N PHE A 68 -2.24 -0.30 -5.55
CA PHE A 68 -1.82 1.06 -5.27
C PHE A 68 -0.99 1.14 -3.98
N ASP A 69 -0.05 2.09 -3.94
CA ASP A 69 0.74 2.36 -2.73
C ASP A 69 -0.11 2.93 -1.62
N TYR A 70 -0.93 3.89 -1.99
CA TYR A 70 -1.79 4.56 -1.05
C TYR A 70 -3.05 5.10 -1.70
N PHE A 71 -3.99 5.44 -0.86
CA PHE A 71 -5.18 6.20 -1.23
C PHE A 71 -5.43 7.33 -0.24
N THR A 72 -6.15 8.33 -0.69
CA THR A 72 -6.45 9.53 0.08
C THR A 72 -7.81 10.12 -0.32
N THR A 73 -8.45 10.81 0.61
CA THR A 73 -9.60 11.66 0.31
C THR A 73 -9.21 13.11 0.11
N PHE A 74 -7.94 13.40 -0.01
CA PHE A 74 -7.40 14.73 -0.03
C PHE A 74 -7.88 15.51 -1.26
N PRO A 75 -8.81 16.46 -1.11
CA PRO A 75 -9.32 17.23 -2.25
C PRO A 75 -8.44 18.42 -2.60
N GLU A 76 -7.53 18.81 -1.71
CA GLU A 76 -6.82 20.09 -1.76
C GLU A 76 -5.37 19.92 -2.19
N LYS A 77 -5.18 19.57 -3.45
CA LYS A 77 -3.85 19.66 -4.05
C LYS A 77 -3.79 20.85 -4.96
N LEU A 78 -2.61 21.45 -5.02
CA LEU A 78 -2.32 22.51 -5.97
C LEU A 78 -2.65 22.01 -7.38
N PRO A 79 -3.13 22.87 -8.29
CA PRO A 79 -3.45 22.48 -9.66
C PRO A 79 -2.32 21.74 -10.38
N SER A 80 -1.07 22.13 -10.15
CA SER A 80 0.13 21.47 -10.67
C SER A 80 0.36 20.05 -10.17
N GLU A 81 -0.22 19.71 -9.03
CA GLU A 81 -0.12 18.36 -8.45
C GLU A 81 -1.31 17.47 -8.82
N ARG A 82 -2.43 18.07 -9.28
CA ARG A 82 -3.67 17.34 -9.58
C ARG A 82 -3.54 16.41 -10.77
N GLU A 83 -2.69 16.74 -11.72
CA GLU A 83 -2.46 15.90 -12.89
C GLU A 83 -1.85 14.54 -12.54
N ASN A 84 -1.02 14.53 -11.47
CA ASN A 84 -0.30 13.33 -11.02
C ASN A 84 -0.90 12.71 -9.75
N TRP A 85 -1.89 13.35 -9.15
CA TRP A 85 -2.46 12.91 -7.88
C TRP A 85 -3.92 12.61 -8.05
N THR A 86 -4.19 11.36 -8.15
CA THR A 86 -5.54 10.82 -8.09
C THR A 86 -5.85 10.40 -6.64
N LYS A 87 -7.06 9.96 -6.43
CA LYS A 87 -7.49 9.31 -5.19
C LYS A 87 -6.65 8.11 -4.82
N TYR A 88 -6.09 7.44 -5.82
CA TYR A 88 -5.24 6.26 -5.72
C TYR A 88 -3.92 6.53 -6.43
N VAL A 89 -2.82 6.19 -5.78
CA VAL A 89 -1.49 6.46 -6.32
C VAL A 89 -0.62 5.20 -6.27
N ARG A 90 0.09 4.96 -7.36
CA ARG A 90 1.18 3.98 -7.45
C ARG A 90 2.47 4.74 -7.70
N VAL A 91 3.43 4.58 -6.80
CA VAL A 91 4.78 5.13 -6.97
C VAL A 91 5.61 4.14 -7.79
N PRO A 92 6.11 4.53 -8.97
CA PRO A 92 6.72 3.57 -9.92
C PRO A 92 7.94 2.81 -9.38
N VAL A 93 8.69 3.42 -8.46
CA VAL A 93 9.91 2.80 -7.92
C VAL A 93 9.66 1.85 -6.76
N GLU A 94 8.43 1.77 -6.27
CA GLU A 94 8.08 0.93 -5.12
C GLU A 94 7.87 -0.53 -5.54
N ALA A 95 8.78 -1.39 -5.15
CA ALA A 95 8.81 -2.79 -5.58
C ALA A 95 8.23 -3.77 -4.53
N ASP A 96 7.71 -3.29 -3.42
CA ASP A 96 7.24 -4.14 -2.32
C ASP A 96 5.73 -4.04 -2.05
N VAL A 97 4.99 -3.26 -2.82
CA VAL A 97 3.58 -2.93 -2.58
C VAL A 97 2.69 -4.16 -2.53
N GLU A 98 2.81 -5.04 -3.49
CA GLU A 98 2.03 -6.28 -3.56
C GLU A 98 2.35 -7.23 -2.40
N PHE A 99 3.61 -7.31 -2.00
CA PHE A 99 4.01 -8.08 -0.81
C PHE A 99 3.45 -7.46 0.48
N ARG A 100 3.39 -6.13 0.56
CA ARG A 100 2.79 -5.42 1.69
C ARG A 100 1.28 -5.65 1.77
N PHE A 101 0.62 -5.71 0.64
CA PHE A 101 -0.80 -6.07 0.56
C PHE A 101 -1.06 -7.48 1.09
N VAL A 102 -0.28 -8.47 0.63
CA VAL A 102 -0.36 -9.85 1.14
C VAL A 102 -0.07 -9.92 2.63
N LYS A 103 0.94 -9.20 3.10
CA LYS A 103 1.28 -9.11 4.53
C LYS A 103 0.13 -8.53 5.35
N ALA A 104 -0.49 -7.45 4.90
CA ALA A 104 -1.62 -6.83 5.59
C ALA A 104 -2.80 -7.79 5.69
N ALA A 105 -3.14 -8.47 4.59
CA ALA A 105 -4.18 -9.49 4.56
C ALA A 105 -3.90 -10.64 5.55
N PHE A 106 -2.67 -11.14 5.57
CA PHE A 106 -2.26 -12.18 6.50
C PHE A 106 -2.38 -11.74 7.97
N LEU A 107 -1.93 -10.54 8.30
CA LEU A 107 -2.03 -10.01 9.67
C LEU A 107 -3.48 -9.78 10.11
N ALA A 108 -4.34 -9.29 9.21
CA ALA A 108 -5.77 -9.14 9.48
C ALA A 108 -6.45 -10.49 9.71
N TRP A 109 -6.14 -11.49 8.89
CA TRP A 109 -6.63 -12.85 9.06
C TRP A 109 -6.18 -13.46 10.38
N GLN A 110 -4.89 -13.39 10.71
CA GLN A 110 -4.36 -13.89 11.99
C GLN A 110 -5.05 -13.27 13.21
N ALA A 111 -5.36 -11.99 13.13
CA ALA A 111 -5.98 -11.28 14.26
C ALA A 111 -7.47 -11.57 14.41
N THR A 112 -8.16 -11.82 13.32
CA THR A 112 -9.65 -11.94 13.30
C THR A 112 -10.15 -13.36 13.14
N GLY A 113 -9.32 -14.32 12.71
CA GLY A 113 -9.72 -15.69 12.42
C GLY A 113 -10.76 -15.80 11.29
N GLY A 114 -10.80 -14.84 10.38
CA GLY A 114 -11.79 -14.77 9.31
C GLY A 114 -11.44 -15.68 8.13
N ASP A 115 -11.56 -16.99 8.25
CA ASP A 115 -11.18 -17.95 7.21
C ASP A 115 -11.95 -17.76 5.92
N GLU A 116 -13.25 -17.52 5.97
CA GLU A 116 -14.07 -17.24 4.80
C GLU A 116 -13.63 -15.93 4.11
N TRP A 117 -13.33 -14.90 4.89
CA TRP A 117 -12.86 -13.62 4.35
C TRP A 117 -11.54 -13.78 3.61
N ILE A 118 -10.54 -14.42 4.21
CA ILE A 118 -9.24 -14.59 3.55
C ILE A 118 -9.35 -15.51 2.33
N PHE A 119 -10.18 -16.55 2.40
CA PHE A 119 -10.42 -17.45 1.28
C PHE A 119 -11.01 -16.70 0.07
N ASN A 120 -11.97 -15.82 0.29
CA ASN A 120 -12.55 -14.98 -0.76
C ASN A 120 -11.55 -13.94 -1.31
N LEU A 121 -10.56 -13.55 -0.51
CA LEU A 121 -9.51 -12.61 -0.92
C LEU A 121 -8.36 -13.26 -1.70
N LEU A 122 -8.14 -14.58 -1.55
CA LEU A 122 -7.01 -15.30 -2.17
C LEU A 122 -6.81 -14.99 -3.65
N PRO A 123 -7.83 -14.96 -4.51
CA PRO A 123 -7.62 -14.67 -5.93
C PRO A 123 -6.99 -13.29 -6.19
N LYS A 124 -7.29 -12.32 -5.33
CA LYS A 124 -6.70 -10.97 -5.39
C LYS A 124 -5.24 -10.97 -4.93
N LEU A 125 -4.93 -11.72 -3.87
CA LEU A 125 -3.58 -11.86 -3.36
C LEU A 125 -2.67 -12.59 -4.35
N GLU A 126 -3.15 -13.68 -4.93
CA GLU A 126 -2.43 -14.43 -5.97
C GLU A 126 -2.15 -13.56 -7.20
N LYS A 127 -3.14 -12.78 -7.62
CA LYS A 127 -3.02 -11.88 -8.76
C LYS A 127 -1.98 -10.76 -8.49
N ALA A 128 -1.92 -10.24 -7.27
CA ALA A 128 -0.92 -9.27 -6.85
C ALA A 128 0.50 -9.88 -6.90
N LEU A 129 0.68 -11.08 -6.35
CA LEU A 129 1.96 -11.77 -6.40
C LEU A 129 2.36 -12.13 -7.84
N TYR A 130 1.40 -12.55 -8.65
CA TYR A 130 1.65 -12.84 -10.07
C TYR A 130 2.15 -11.58 -10.80
N TYR A 131 1.52 -10.44 -10.58
CA TYR A 131 1.95 -9.17 -11.17
C TYR A 131 3.40 -8.86 -10.83
N ILE A 132 3.74 -8.77 -9.54
CA ILE A 132 5.07 -8.33 -9.12
C ILE A 132 6.17 -9.33 -9.50
N MET A 133 5.90 -10.63 -9.42
CA MET A 133 6.87 -11.69 -9.71
C MET A 133 7.07 -11.95 -11.21
N ASN A 134 6.23 -11.39 -12.06
CA ASN A 134 6.39 -11.45 -13.51
C ASN A 134 6.77 -10.08 -14.12
N HIS A 135 6.84 -9.05 -13.31
CA HIS A 135 7.16 -7.72 -13.80
C HIS A 135 8.67 -7.58 -14.07
N PRO A 136 9.08 -7.20 -15.29
CA PRO A 136 10.50 -7.22 -15.70
C PRO A 136 11.38 -6.25 -14.91
N TRP A 137 10.80 -5.20 -14.36
CA TRP A 137 11.52 -4.19 -13.57
C TRP A 137 11.58 -4.49 -12.08
N TYR A 138 10.63 -5.27 -11.55
CA TYR A 138 10.52 -5.55 -10.12
C TYR A 138 11.02 -6.92 -9.72
N TRP A 139 11.17 -7.83 -10.67
CA TRP A 139 11.54 -9.21 -10.36
C TRP A 139 12.69 -9.70 -11.21
N ASP A 140 13.66 -10.34 -10.57
CA ASP A 140 14.72 -11.07 -11.25
C ASP A 140 14.35 -12.56 -11.33
N GLN A 141 14.00 -13.00 -12.52
CA GLN A 141 13.57 -14.40 -12.75
C GLN A 141 14.68 -15.40 -12.47
N LYS A 142 15.94 -15.01 -12.69
CA LYS A 142 17.09 -15.90 -12.50
C LYS A 142 17.44 -16.08 -11.02
N LEU A 143 17.36 -15.02 -10.26
CA LEU A 143 17.68 -15.01 -8.84
C LEU A 143 16.47 -15.30 -7.95
N GLY A 144 15.26 -15.14 -8.46
CA GLY A 144 14.03 -15.21 -7.65
C GLY A 144 13.94 -14.10 -6.61
N LEU A 145 14.42 -12.91 -6.93
CA LEU A 145 14.52 -11.78 -6.01
C LEU A 145 13.86 -10.52 -6.55
N VAL A 146 13.37 -9.70 -5.61
CA VAL A 146 12.87 -8.36 -5.92
C VAL A 146 14.02 -7.47 -6.39
N LYS A 147 13.78 -6.76 -7.47
CA LYS A 147 14.66 -5.70 -7.98
C LYS A 147 14.14 -4.33 -7.58
N ARG A 148 15.05 -3.43 -7.25
CA ARG A 148 14.76 -2.02 -7.06
C ARG A 148 15.81 -1.19 -7.78
N ALA A 149 15.37 -0.06 -8.32
CA ALA A 149 16.30 0.91 -8.91
C ALA A 149 17.24 1.52 -7.87
N TYR A 150 16.81 1.55 -6.61
CA TYR A 150 17.55 2.13 -5.49
C TYR A 150 17.43 1.25 -4.25
N THR A 151 18.39 1.36 -3.34
CA THR A 151 18.52 0.47 -2.18
C THR A 151 17.61 0.81 -1.02
N ILE A 152 17.03 1.99 -0.99
CA ILE A 152 16.18 2.48 0.08
C ILE A 152 14.94 3.13 -0.54
N ASP A 153 14.02 3.50 0.29
CA ASP A 153 12.85 4.26 -0.06
C ASP A 153 13.24 5.51 -0.84
N THR A 154 13.25 5.39 -2.13
CA THR A 154 13.78 6.39 -3.05
C THR A 154 12.91 7.62 -3.17
N TRP A 155 11.67 7.49 -2.74
CA TRP A 155 10.79 8.63 -2.65
C TRP A 155 11.37 9.73 -1.75
N ASP A 156 11.87 9.35 -0.58
CA ASP A 156 12.40 10.29 0.39
C ASP A 156 13.82 10.78 0.03
N PHE A 157 14.57 10.01 -0.73
CA PHE A 157 15.96 10.32 -1.06
C PHE A 157 16.20 10.93 -2.43
N ALA A 158 15.28 10.80 -3.36
CA ALA A 158 15.36 11.44 -4.67
C ALA A 158 15.41 12.97 -4.56
N TYR A 159 14.83 13.52 -3.51
CA TYR A 159 14.90 14.95 -3.21
C TYR A 159 16.30 15.44 -2.86
N THR A 160 17.08 14.65 -2.14
CA THR A 160 18.44 15.03 -1.73
C THR A 160 19.44 14.94 -2.86
N ALA A 161 19.18 14.14 -3.87
CA ALA A 161 19.97 14.11 -5.11
C ALA A 161 19.68 15.31 -6.05
N GLY A 162 18.75 16.18 -5.68
CA GLY A 162 18.44 17.42 -6.41
C GLY A 162 17.78 17.23 -7.77
N LYS A 163 17.37 16.01 -8.09
CA LYS A 163 16.68 15.68 -9.33
C LYS A 163 15.60 14.65 -9.10
N HIS A 164 14.47 14.86 -9.72
CA HIS A 164 13.35 13.90 -9.70
C HIS A 164 13.58 12.75 -10.69
N ASP A 165 14.78 12.21 -10.71
CA ASP A 165 15.15 11.18 -11.67
C ASP A 165 14.36 9.88 -11.49
N TRP A 166 13.73 9.69 -10.33
CA TRP A 166 12.79 8.60 -10.08
C TRP A 166 11.56 8.65 -11.00
N LEU A 167 11.19 9.83 -11.53
CA LEU A 167 10.15 9.97 -12.55
C LEU A 167 10.54 9.32 -13.88
N HIS A 168 11.82 9.18 -14.12
CA HIS A 168 12.33 8.52 -15.31
C HIS A 168 12.19 6.99 -15.25
N PHE A 169 11.85 6.47 -14.09
CA PHE A 169 11.52 5.06 -13.89
C PHE A 169 10.01 4.82 -13.93
N GLN A 170 9.27 5.71 -14.54
CA GLN A 170 7.87 5.45 -14.84
C GLN A 170 7.79 4.19 -15.68
N ILE A 171 7.17 3.20 -15.09
CA ILE A 171 6.87 1.96 -15.77
C ILE A 171 5.48 2.18 -16.34
N ASP A 172 5.45 2.43 -17.63
CA ASP A 172 4.19 2.47 -18.35
C ASP A 172 3.58 1.08 -18.33
N ASP A 173 2.47 0.96 -17.67
CA ASP A 173 1.64 -0.24 -17.69
C ASP A 173 0.64 -0.17 -18.84
#